data_b4d63b9baebd4cdf95a7b0ff54354adc
#
_entry.id   b4d63b9baebd4cdf95a7b0ff54354adc
#
_cell.length_a   1.000
_cell.length_b   1.000
_cell.length_c   1.000
_cell.angle_alpha   90.00
_cell.angle_beta   90.00
_cell.angle_gamma   90.00
#
_symmetry.space_group_name_H-M   'P 1'
#
loop_
_entity.id
_entity.type
_entity.pdbx_description
1 polymer ?
#
loop_
_entity_poly.entity_id
_entity_poly.type
_entity_poly.pdbx_seq_one_letter_code
_entity_poly.pdbx_strand_id
1 'polypeptide(L)'
;MERKQCYMLLGAFCVIALLVTGVLGCIGRSPLDAFAARSAKPVQLTPMEQAQKDLAGVTVTYQFGDQSEVLDNDRILSWLKEQEDGSVAIDEHQAKAFVKELAEKYDTAYTHRTFHTTAGRDIQITQGDYGWRIDQEAETKHLLELLAAKQSAVCEPIYAQTAAVHAQNDWGTTYVEVSLTDQYLWLYKDGKCILESYFVSGNPNRGHATPKGIYGLTYKTRDAMLSGQGYDSKVKYWMPFNRNVGLHDAPWRKTFGGQIYKSNGSHGCINLPPANAAKIYENVDKNTPVIVY
;
A
#
# COMPACT_ATOMS: atom_id res chain seq x y z
N MET A 1 6.87 7.57 10.76
CA MET A 1 6.71 6.54 9.71
C MET A 1 7.96 5.67 9.78
N GLU A 2 7.86 4.53 10.44
CA GLU A 2 8.94 3.56 10.47
C GLU A 2 9.03 2.91 9.09
N ARG A 3 10.22 2.96 8.49
CA ARG A 3 10.51 2.19 7.27
C ARG A 3 10.50 0.71 7.67
N LYS A 4 9.49 -0.04 7.26
CA LYS A 4 9.55 -1.49 7.33
C LYS A 4 10.72 -1.93 6.45
N GLN A 5 11.77 -2.49 7.09
CA GLN A 5 13.00 -2.86 6.41
C GLN A 5 12.77 -4.09 5.52
N CYS A 6 13.29 -4.01 4.31
CA CYS A 6 13.44 -5.17 3.44
C CYS A 6 14.45 -6.13 4.08
N TYR A 7 14.08 -7.40 4.28
CA TYR A 7 14.97 -8.40 4.86
C TYR A 7 15.79 -9.06 3.75
N MET A 8 17.13 -8.82 3.78
CA MET A 8 18.07 -9.58 2.96
C MET A 8 18.25 -10.97 3.55
N LEU A 9 18.02 -11.98 2.75
CA LEU A 9 18.28 -13.37 3.13
C LEU A 9 19.80 -13.65 3.03
N LEU A 10 20.49 -13.61 4.16
CA LEU A 10 21.88 -14.08 4.26
C LEU A 10 21.90 -15.61 4.15
N GLY A 11 22.25 -16.11 2.97
CA GLY A 11 22.50 -17.53 2.77
C GLY A 11 23.74 -17.97 3.55
N ALA A 12 23.55 -18.68 4.66
CA ALA A 12 24.63 -19.31 5.41
C ALA A 12 25.13 -20.51 4.60
N PHE A 13 26.18 -20.33 3.81
CA PHE A 13 26.98 -21.46 3.31
C PHE A 13 27.83 -22.03 4.44
N CYS A 14 27.38 -23.13 5.05
CA CYS A 14 28.25 -23.97 5.90
C CYS A 14 29.25 -24.68 5.00
N VAL A 15 30.49 -24.16 4.96
CA VAL A 15 31.64 -24.90 4.44
C VAL A 15 32.07 -25.90 5.50
N ILE A 16 31.73 -27.18 5.31
CA ILE A 16 32.29 -28.29 6.12
C ILE A 16 33.69 -28.56 5.57
N ALA A 17 34.70 -28.07 6.29
CA ALA A 17 36.08 -28.45 6.05
C ALA A 17 36.34 -29.85 6.65
N LEU A 18 36.39 -30.86 5.80
CA LEU A 18 36.87 -32.21 6.17
C LEU A 18 38.42 -32.18 6.27
N LEU A 19 38.93 -32.17 7.49
CA LEU A 19 40.31 -32.45 7.78
C LEU A 19 40.57 -33.95 7.61
N VAL A 20 41.23 -34.33 6.52
CA VAL A 20 41.82 -35.67 6.36
C VAL A 20 43.28 -35.59 6.72
N THR A 21 43.63 -36.17 7.87
CA THR A 21 45.05 -36.44 8.26
C THR A 21 45.55 -37.64 7.49
N GLY A 22 46.43 -37.42 6.53
CA GLY A 22 47.04 -38.44 5.72
C GLY A 22 48.44 -38.78 6.22
N VAL A 23 48.70 -40.07 6.42
CA VAL A 23 49.95 -40.70 6.84
C VAL A 23 50.99 -40.57 5.71
N LEU A 24 52.22 -40.20 6.06
CA LEU A 24 53.40 -40.25 5.19
C LEU A 24 53.68 -41.64 4.71
N GLY A 25 53.72 -41.85 3.40
CA GLY A 25 54.37 -43.01 2.76
C GLY A 25 55.30 -42.51 1.65
N CYS A 26 56.62 -42.65 1.83
CA CYS A 26 57.58 -42.43 0.77
C CYS A 26 57.50 -43.56 -0.26
N ILE A 27 57.10 -43.25 -1.48
CA ILE A 27 57.31 -44.13 -2.66
C ILE A 27 57.72 -43.23 -3.86
N GLY A 28 58.77 -43.75 -4.54
CA GLY A 28 59.59 -43.05 -5.54
C GLY A 28 58.87 -42.44 -6.71
N ARG A 29 59.41 -41.33 -7.12
CA ARG A 29 59.02 -40.62 -8.34
C ARG A 29 59.41 -41.38 -9.60
N SER A 30 58.52 -41.83 -10.40
CA SER A 30 58.72 -42.23 -11.78
C SER A 30 58.74 -41.00 -12.75
N PRO A 31 59.56 -41.04 -13.82
CA PRO A 31 59.77 -39.87 -14.70
C PRO A 31 58.62 -39.61 -15.66
N LEU A 32 57.45 -40.18 -15.48
CA LEU A 32 56.32 -40.03 -16.39
C LEU A 32 55.26 -39.01 -15.94
N ASP A 33 55.42 -38.36 -14.77
CA ASP A 33 54.44 -37.39 -14.25
C ASP A 33 54.72 -35.94 -14.70
N ALA A 34 55.61 -35.73 -15.69
CA ALA A 34 55.92 -34.41 -16.26
C ALA A 34 54.98 -34.00 -17.39
N PHE A 35 53.92 -34.76 -17.64
CA PHE A 35 52.93 -34.40 -18.68
C PHE A 35 51.63 -33.89 -18.06
N ALA A 36 51.40 -32.58 -18.33
CA ALA A 36 50.11 -31.93 -18.19
C ALA A 36 49.71 -31.30 -16.87
N ALA A 37 50.50 -30.46 -16.27
CA ALA A 37 49.92 -29.25 -15.71
C ALA A 37 49.97 -28.14 -16.81
N ARG A 38 49.23 -28.37 -17.89
CA ARG A 38 48.76 -27.22 -18.70
C ARG A 38 47.83 -26.45 -17.79
N SER A 39 48.30 -25.34 -17.18
CA SER A 39 47.49 -24.34 -16.55
C SER A 39 46.44 -23.89 -17.58
N ALA A 40 45.25 -24.44 -17.50
CA ALA A 40 44.14 -23.90 -18.26
C ALA A 40 44.08 -22.41 -17.89
N LYS A 41 44.25 -21.52 -18.86
CA LYS A 41 44.00 -20.09 -18.63
C LYS A 41 42.60 -20.00 -18.06
N PRO A 42 42.37 -19.22 -16.99
CA PRO A 42 41.04 -19.01 -16.50
C PRO A 42 40.18 -18.56 -17.66
N VAL A 43 39.04 -19.25 -17.86
CA VAL A 43 38.05 -18.85 -18.89
C VAL A 43 37.56 -17.48 -18.49
N GLN A 44 37.90 -16.48 -19.27
CA GLN A 44 37.45 -15.13 -19.04
C GLN A 44 35.99 -15.05 -19.53
N LEU A 45 35.07 -14.89 -18.58
CA LEU A 45 33.66 -14.74 -18.89
C LEU A 45 33.43 -13.43 -19.68
N THR A 46 32.49 -13.45 -20.60
CA THR A 46 31.96 -12.23 -21.20
C THR A 46 31.22 -11.39 -20.15
N PRO A 47 31.04 -10.08 -20.38
CA PRO A 47 30.25 -9.25 -19.45
C PRO A 47 28.85 -9.81 -19.19
N MET A 48 28.20 -10.38 -20.21
CA MET A 48 26.88 -11.04 -20.09
C MET A 48 26.95 -12.29 -19.20
N GLU A 49 27.89 -13.21 -19.45
CA GLU A 49 28.05 -14.41 -18.62
C GLU A 49 28.39 -14.05 -17.16
N GLN A 50 29.16 -12.99 -16.95
CA GLN A 50 29.47 -12.52 -15.60
C GLN A 50 28.20 -11.96 -14.91
N ALA A 51 27.40 -11.15 -15.60
CA ALA A 51 26.15 -10.61 -15.08
C ALA A 51 25.12 -11.72 -14.74
N GLN A 52 24.99 -12.72 -15.63
CA GLN A 52 24.14 -13.89 -15.38
C GLN A 52 24.61 -14.70 -14.17
N LYS A 53 25.91 -14.89 -14.03
CA LYS A 53 26.50 -15.58 -12.86
C LYS A 53 26.27 -14.79 -11.57
N ASP A 54 26.43 -13.49 -11.61
CA ASP A 54 26.27 -12.60 -10.45
C ASP A 54 24.83 -12.56 -9.95
N LEU A 55 23.85 -12.71 -10.84
CA LEU A 55 22.42 -12.74 -10.52
C LEU A 55 21.85 -14.15 -10.42
N ALA A 56 22.68 -15.20 -10.55
CA ALA A 56 22.19 -16.58 -10.49
C ALA A 56 21.50 -16.87 -9.15
N GLY A 57 20.24 -17.34 -9.21
CA GLY A 57 19.42 -17.66 -8.05
C GLY A 57 18.84 -16.46 -7.29
N VAL A 58 19.06 -15.23 -7.75
CA VAL A 58 18.45 -14.03 -7.15
C VAL A 58 16.96 -14.02 -7.44
N THR A 59 16.16 -13.74 -6.41
CA THR A 59 14.71 -13.58 -6.47
C THR A 59 14.25 -12.42 -5.61
N VAL A 60 13.16 -11.73 -6.00
CA VAL A 60 12.54 -10.72 -5.15
C VAL A 60 11.09 -11.14 -4.90
N THR A 61 10.74 -11.32 -3.62
CA THR A 61 9.38 -11.69 -3.20
C THR A 61 8.70 -10.47 -2.61
N TYR A 62 7.64 -10.02 -3.27
CA TYR A 62 6.77 -8.96 -2.78
C TYR A 62 5.64 -9.55 -1.93
N GLN A 63 5.38 -8.93 -0.78
CA GLN A 63 4.31 -9.35 0.14
C GLN A 63 3.15 -8.33 0.11
N PHE A 64 1.93 -8.86 0.05
CA PHE A 64 0.67 -8.10 0.07
C PHE A 64 -0.27 -8.75 1.11
N GLY A 65 0.01 -8.54 2.40
CA GLY A 65 -0.67 -9.27 3.47
C GLY A 65 -0.39 -10.77 3.39
N ASP A 66 -1.43 -11.57 3.20
CA ASP A 66 -1.35 -13.03 3.07
C ASP A 66 -0.99 -13.51 1.64
N GLN A 67 -0.92 -12.59 0.68
CA GLN A 67 -0.56 -12.89 -0.70
C GLN A 67 0.88 -12.49 -0.97
N SER A 68 1.51 -13.16 -1.95
CA SER A 68 2.85 -12.82 -2.39
C SER A 68 2.98 -12.93 -3.91
N GLU A 69 3.92 -12.16 -4.46
CA GLU A 69 4.33 -12.22 -5.86
C GLU A 69 5.84 -12.38 -5.94
N VAL A 70 6.31 -13.32 -6.74
CA VAL A 70 7.74 -13.61 -6.87
C VAL A 70 8.23 -13.15 -8.22
N LEU A 71 9.17 -12.22 -8.23
CA LEU A 71 10.02 -11.97 -9.36
C LEU A 71 11.13 -13.03 -9.34
N ASP A 72 10.97 -14.05 -10.17
CA ASP A 72 11.90 -15.18 -10.24
C ASP A 72 13.20 -14.86 -10.98
N ASN A 73 14.17 -15.75 -10.83
CA ASN A 73 15.49 -15.59 -11.42
C ASN A 73 15.45 -15.58 -12.96
N ASP A 74 14.63 -16.41 -13.59
CA ASP A 74 14.56 -16.50 -15.03
C ASP A 74 14.07 -15.19 -15.63
N ARG A 75 13.06 -14.58 -15.01
CA ARG A 75 12.57 -13.26 -15.42
C ARG A 75 13.61 -12.18 -15.19
N ILE A 76 14.34 -12.17 -14.07
CA ILE A 76 15.43 -11.22 -13.80
C ILE A 76 16.51 -11.34 -14.87
N LEU A 77 16.97 -12.54 -15.18
CA LEU A 77 18.02 -12.77 -16.19
C LEU A 77 17.57 -12.35 -17.61
N SER A 78 16.27 -12.48 -17.92
CA SER A 78 15.73 -12.02 -19.20
C SER A 78 15.78 -10.49 -19.37
N TRP A 79 15.96 -9.73 -18.30
CA TRP A 79 16.07 -8.26 -18.31
C TRP A 79 17.49 -7.74 -18.53
N LEU A 80 18.51 -8.65 -18.58
CA LEU A 80 19.89 -8.25 -18.84
C LEU A 80 20.04 -7.74 -20.26
N LYS A 81 20.62 -6.57 -20.39
CA LYS A 81 20.84 -5.89 -21.69
C LYS A 81 22.25 -5.35 -21.78
N GLU A 82 22.91 -5.64 -22.90
CA GLU A 82 24.19 -5.04 -23.24
C GLU A 82 24.00 -3.57 -23.60
N GLN A 83 24.88 -2.71 -23.07
CA GLN A 83 24.92 -1.29 -23.31
C GLN A 83 25.92 -0.95 -24.43
N GLU A 84 25.85 0.26 -24.95
CA GLU A 84 26.75 0.72 -26.04
C GLU A 84 28.25 0.70 -25.67
N ASP A 85 28.55 0.81 -24.35
CA ASP A 85 29.93 0.74 -23.83
C ASP A 85 30.42 -0.69 -23.57
N GLY A 86 29.60 -1.70 -23.88
CA GLY A 86 29.89 -3.11 -23.66
C GLY A 86 29.62 -3.60 -22.22
N SER A 87 29.13 -2.73 -21.33
CA SER A 87 28.65 -3.15 -20.00
C SER A 87 27.29 -3.83 -20.09
N VAL A 88 26.87 -4.55 -19.03
CA VAL A 88 25.56 -5.18 -18.96
C VAL A 88 24.80 -4.61 -17.77
N ALA A 89 23.55 -4.22 -18.00
CA ALA A 89 22.65 -3.68 -17.00
C ALA A 89 21.26 -4.33 -17.07
N ILE A 90 20.48 -4.17 -16.02
CA ILE A 90 19.03 -4.49 -16.03
C ILE A 90 18.31 -3.44 -16.89
N ASP A 91 17.44 -3.90 -17.80
CA ASP A 91 16.56 -3.00 -18.56
C ASP A 91 15.50 -2.39 -17.62
N GLU A 92 15.63 -1.08 -17.38
CA GLU A 92 14.71 -0.31 -16.53
C GLU A 92 13.25 -0.37 -17.01
N HIS A 93 13.03 -0.50 -18.33
CA HIS A 93 11.66 -0.62 -18.87
C HIS A 93 10.98 -1.90 -18.42
N GLN A 94 11.74 -3.00 -18.30
CA GLN A 94 11.21 -4.27 -17.80
C GLN A 94 10.89 -4.19 -16.30
N ALA A 95 11.75 -3.54 -15.53
CA ALA A 95 11.49 -3.29 -14.10
C ALA A 95 10.23 -2.42 -13.91
N LYS A 96 10.07 -1.34 -14.67
CA LYS A 96 8.85 -0.50 -14.68
C LYS A 96 7.61 -1.29 -15.06
N ALA A 97 7.71 -2.13 -16.10
CA ALA A 97 6.58 -2.95 -16.54
C ALA A 97 6.13 -3.92 -15.43
N PHE A 98 7.08 -4.56 -14.75
CA PHE A 98 6.78 -5.46 -13.65
C PHE A 98 6.14 -4.74 -12.46
N VAL A 99 6.65 -3.58 -12.06
CA VAL A 99 6.05 -2.78 -10.97
C VAL A 99 4.63 -2.32 -11.36
N LYS A 100 4.41 -2.00 -12.63
CA LYS A 100 3.06 -1.71 -13.14
C LYS A 100 2.12 -2.92 -13.05
N GLU A 101 2.60 -4.13 -13.39
CA GLU A 101 1.83 -5.37 -13.21
C GLU A 101 1.43 -5.59 -11.74
N LEU A 102 2.37 -5.33 -10.80
CA LEU A 102 2.05 -5.38 -9.36
C LEU A 102 0.95 -4.37 -8.99
N ALA A 103 1.06 -3.13 -9.48
CA ALA A 103 0.07 -2.09 -9.22
C ALA A 103 -1.31 -2.46 -9.80
N GLU A 104 -1.37 -2.94 -11.05
CA GLU A 104 -2.62 -3.39 -11.69
C GLU A 104 -3.30 -4.53 -10.94
N LYS A 105 -2.52 -5.39 -10.28
CA LYS A 105 -3.02 -6.55 -9.55
C LYS A 105 -3.40 -6.26 -8.10
N TYR A 106 -2.67 -5.37 -7.42
CA TYR A 106 -2.74 -5.18 -5.97
C TYR A 106 -3.21 -3.80 -5.51
N ASP A 107 -3.24 -2.78 -6.40
CA ASP A 107 -3.80 -1.49 -6.05
C ASP A 107 -5.32 -1.61 -5.92
N THR A 108 -5.84 -1.04 -4.84
CA THR A 108 -7.29 -1.01 -4.56
C THR A 108 -7.86 0.40 -4.59
N ALA A 109 -7.02 1.44 -4.49
CA ALA A 109 -7.45 2.82 -4.63
C ALA A 109 -8.07 3.07 -6.01
N TYR A 110 -9.14 3.86 -6.06
CA TYR A 110 -9.89 4.20 -7.30
C TYR A 110 -10.57 3.02 -8.00
N THR A 111 -10.65 1.84 -7.38
CA THR A 111 -11.35 0.68 -7.93
C THR A 111 -12.83 0.64 -7.52
N HIS A 112 -13.64 -0.09 -8.28
CA HIS A 112 -15.03 -0.35 -7.92
C HIS A 112 -15.11 -1.43 -6.86
N ARG A 113 -15.93 -1.21 -5.81
CA ARG A 113 -16.04 -2.13 -4.69
C ARG A 113 -17.47 -2.39 -4.29
N THR A 114 -17.75 -3.61 -3.89
CA THR A 114 -19.01 -3.98 -3.27
C THR A 114 -18.92 -3.75 -1.76
N PHE A 115 -19.84 -2.99 -1.21
CA PHE A 115 -19.97 -2.77 0.22
C PHE A 115 -21.30 -3.36 0.73
N HIS A 116 -21.20 -4.24 1.74
CA HIS A 116 -22.39 -4.74 2.45
C HIS A 116 -22.74 -3.75 3.55
N THR A 117 -23.85 -3.05 3.39
CA THR A 117 -24.30 -2.00 4.32
C THR A 117 -24.85 -2.57 5.60
N THR A 118 -24.82 -1.79 6.69
CA THR A 118 -25.49 -2.14 7.97
C THR A 118 -26.98 -2.42 7.79
N ALA A 119 -27.62 -1.82 6.79
CA ALA A 119 -29.02 -2.09 6.44
C ALA A 119 -29.25 -3.41 5.66
N GLY A 120 -28.21 -4.26 5.49
CA GLY A 120 -28.29 -5.58 4.84
C GLY A 120 -28.39 -5.53 3.31
N ARG A 121 -27.85 -4.51 2.66
CA ARG A 121 -27.85 -4.36 1.19
C ARG A 121 -26.44 -4.33 0.65
N ASP A 122 -26.21 -5.00 -0.47
CA ASP A 122 -24.97 -4.85 -1.23
C ASP A 122 -25.09 -3.67 -2.19
N ILE A 123 -24.13 -2.77 -2.11
CA ILE A 123 -24.06 -1.59 -2.98
C ILE A 123 -22.72 -1.55 -3.71
N GLN A 124 -22.73 -0.99 -4.93
CA GLN A 124 -21.50 -0.73 -5.67
C GLN A 124 -21.03 0.69 -5.38
N ILE A 125 -19.82 0.82 -4.88
CA ILE A 125 -19.15 2.11 -4.69
C ILE A 125 -18.08 2.24 -5.78
N THR A 126 -18.23 3.28 -6.60
CA THR A 126 -17.40 3.52 -7.79
C THR A 126 -16.53 4.76 -7.68
N GLN A 127 -16.57 5.43 -6.53
CA GLN A 127 -15.91 6.72 -6.28
C GLN A 127 -15.13 6.68 -4.96
N GLY A 128 -14.27 7.67 -4.78
CA GLY A 128 -13.39 7.79 -3.64
C GLY A 128 -11.95 7.43 -4.01
N ASP A 129 -11.06 7.72 -3.10
CA ASP A 129 -9.61 7.56 -3.29
C ASP A 129 -8.99 6.60 -2.27
N TYR A 130 -9.77 6.05 -1.35
CA TYR A 130 -9.28 5.11 -0.34
C TYR A 130 -8.81 3.80 -0.95
N GLY A 131 -7.69 3.29 -0.46
CA GLY A 131 -7.16 1.99 -0.89
C GLY A 131 -5.63 1.95 -0.90
N TRP A 132 -5.09 0.80 -1.24
CA TRP A 132 -3.67 0.60 -1.50
C TRP A 132 -3.30 1.20 -2.85
N ARG A 133 -2.16 1.85 -2.92
CA ARG A 133 -1.57 2.34 -4.17
C ARG A 133 -0.05 2.32 -4.08
N ILE A 134 0.58 1.56 -4.96
CA ILE A 134 2.04 1.49 -5.09
C ILE A 134 2.56 2.82 -5.65
N ASP A 135 3.65 3.32 -5.08
CA ASP A 135 4.46 4.37 -5.69
C ASP A 135 5.36 3.74 -6.75
N GLN A 136 4.84 3.66 -7.98
CA GLN A 136 5.52 2.94 -9.05
C GLN A 136 6.90 3.50 -9.40
N GLU A 137 7.12 4.80 -9.22
CA GLU A 137 8.43 5.42 -9.47
C GLU A 137 9.43 5.06 -8.38
N ALA A 138 9.02 5.25 -7.12
CA ALA A 138 9.87 4.91 -5.98
C ALA A 138 10.14 3.40 -5.91
N GLU A 139 9.14 2.56 -6.20
CA GLU A 139 9.30 1.11 -6.20
C GLU A 139 10.18 0.60 -7.34
N THR A 140 10.07 1.18 -8.53
CA THR A 140 10.98 0.81 -9.63
C THR A 140 12.44 1.08 -9.25
N LYS A 141 12.70 2.24 -8.66
CA LYS A 141 14.05 2.57 -8.18
C LYS A 141 14.52 1.60 -7.10
N HIS A 142 13.66 1.30 -6.14
CA HIS A 142 13.95 0.33 -5.07
C HIS A 142 14.25 -1.07 -5.63
N LEU A 143 13.45 -1.56 -6.59
CA LEU A 143 13.68 -2.84 -7.25
C LEU A 143 15.04 -2.88 -7.94
N LEU A 144 15.40 -1.83 -8.69
CA LEU A 144 16.71 -1.76 -9.34
C LEU A 144 17.87 -1.75 -8.32
N GLU A 145 17.71 -1.09 -7.18
CA GLU A 145 18.69 -1.11 -6.09
C GLU A 145 18.84 -2.52 -5.47
N LEU A 146 17.72 -3.25 -5.29
CA LEU A 146 17.75 -4.66 -4.82
C LEU A 146 18.48 -5.57 -5.80
N LEU A 147 18.20 -5.44 -7.10
CA LEU A 147 18.87 -6.24 -8.14
C LEU A 147 20.36 -5.91 -8.24
N ALA A 148 20.74 -4.62 -8.10
CA ALA A 148 22.14 -4.21 -8.05
C ALA A 148 22.89 -4.76 -6.84
N ALA A 149 22.21 -5.03 -5.73
CA ALA A 149 22.79 -5.69 -4.57
C ALA A 149 23.07 -7.19 -4.79
N LYS A 150 22.53 -7.80 -5.87
CA LYS A 150 22.74 -9.21 -6.26
C LYS A 150 22.34 -10.20 -5.16
N GLN A 151 21.32 -9.87 -4.38
CA GLN A 151 20.84 -10.68 -3.27
C GLN A 151 19.32 -10.83 -3.33
N SER A 152 18.84 -12.03 -2.99
CA SER A 152 17.41 -12.25 -2.86
C SER A 152 16.84 -11.43 -1.72
N ALA A 153 15.61 -10.92 -1.93
CA ALA A 153 14.92 -10.09 -0.95
C ALA A 153 13.46 -10.51 -0.77
N VAL A 154 12.91 -10.24 0.41
CA VAL A 154 11.48 -10.32 0.71
C VAL A 154 11.07 -8.96 1.27
N CYS A 155 10.11 -8.30 0.64
CA CYS A 155 9.70 -6.94 1.02
C CYS A 155 8.23 -6.66 0.68
N GLU A 156 7.67 -5.63 1.31
CA GLU A 156 6.46 -4.97 0.83
C GLU A 156 6.86 -3.89 -0.18
N PRO A 157 6.05 -3.59 -1.21
CA PRO A 157 6.35 -2.47 -2.11
C PRO A 157 6.31 -1.12 -1.38
N ILE A 158 6.95 -0.12 -1.98
CA ILE A 158 6.81 1.26 -1.53
C ILE A 158 5.43 1.77 -1.95
N TYR A 159 4.62 2.17 -0.96
CA TYR A 159 3.27 2.67 -1.21
C TYR A 159 3.20 4.19 -1.21
N ALA A 160 2.54 4.77 -2.20
CA ALA A 160 2.10 6.15 -2.21
C ALA A 160 0.90 6.36 -1.28
N GLN A 161 0.10 5.29 -1.06
CA GLN A 161 -1.05 5.28 -0.19
C GLN A 161 -1.29 3.88 0.37
N THR A 162 -1.71 3.82 1.64
CA THR A 162 -2.01 2.58 2.34
C THR A 162 -3.48 2.50 2.73
N ALA A 163 -3.99 1.28 2.95
CA ALA A 163 -5.31 1.02 3.52
C ALA A 163 -5.20 0.24 4.85
N ALA A 164 -6.32 -0.10 5.47
CA ALA A 164 -6.33 -0.74 6.78
C ALA A 164 -5.83 -2.18 6.74
N VAL A 165 -6.19 -2.93 5.70
CA VAL A 165 -5.80 -4.34 5.53
C VAL A 165 -5.59 -4.66 4.05
N HIS A 166 -4.75 -5.67 3.77
CA HIS A 166 -4.64 -6.25 2.43
C HIS A 166 -5.73 -7.31 2.23
N ALA A 167 -6.90 -6.87 1.77
CA ALA A 167 -8.03 -7.73 1.46
C ALA A 167 -8.91 -7.07 0.41
N GLN A 168 -9.87 -7.80 -0.15
CA GLN A 168 -10.87 -7.23 -1.06
C GLN A 168 -11.65 -6.08 -0.38
N ASN A 169 -11.92 -6.20 0.93
CA ASN A 169 -12.50 -5.16 1.78
C ASN A 169 -11.39 -4.48 2.59
N ASP A 170 -10.57 -3.68 1.93
CA ASP A 170 -9.37 -3.06 2.49
C ASP A 170 -9.62 -1.99 3.57
N TRP A 171 -10.89 -1.62 3.79
CA TRP A 171 -11.29 -0.75 4.90
C TRP A 171 -11.27 -1.44 6.27
N GLY A 172 -11.13 -2.78 6.32
CA GLY A 172 -11.04 -3.53 7.56
C GLY A 172 -12.31 -3.48 8.42
N THR A 173 -12.14 -3.47 9.72
CA THR A 173 -13.23 -3.60 10.70
C THR A 173 -13.46 -2.32 11.53
N THR A 174 -12.69 -1.25 11.29
CA THR A 174 -12.85 0.06 11.93
C THR A 174 -13.10 1.12 10.85
N TYR A 175 -14.31 1.62 10.74
CA TYR A 175 -14.72 2.59 9.70
C TYR A 175 -15.97 3.37 10.11
N VAL A 176 -16.24 4.45 9.38
CA VAL A 176 -17.47 5.23 9.47
C VAL A 176 -18.32 4.94 8.24
N GLU A 177 -19.52 4.39 8.44
CA GLU A 177 -20.52 4.17 7.39
C GLU A 177 -21.52 5.34 7.37
N VAL A 178 -21.79 5.91 6.19
CA VAL A 178 -22.63 7.10 6.03
C VAL A 178 -23.68 6.86 4.94
N SER A 179 -24.94 6.66 5.34
CA SER A 179 -26.08 6.59 4.43
C SER A 179 -26.66 7.98 4.19
N LEU A 180 -26.42 8.55 3.00
CA LEU A 180 -26.97 9.85 2.62
C LEU A 180 -28.49 9.81 2.41
N THR A 181 -29.01 8.66 2.02
CA THR A 181 -30.46 8.49 1.81
C THR A 181 -31.19 8.47 3.15
N ASP A 182 -30.67 7.75 4.12
CA ASP A 182 -31.29 7.60 5.44
C ASP A 182 -30.87 8.72 6.38
N GLN A 183 -29.89 9.56 6.03
CA GLN A 183 -29.27 10.59 6.86
C GLN A 183 -28.86 10.01 8.20
N TYR A 184 -28.24 8.81 8.16
CA TYR A 184 -27.87 8.02 9.29
C TYR A 184 -26.45 7.47 9.14
N LEU A 185 -25.70 7.44 10.24
CA LEU A 185 -24.29 7.08 10.31
C LEU A 185 -24.08 6.02 11.37
N TRP A 186 -23.18 5.08 11.07
CA TRP A 186 -22.66 4.08 12.02
C TRP A 186 -21.15 4.22 12.14
N LEU A 187 -20.63 4.13 13.35
CA LEU A 187 -19.20 4.00 13.61
C LEU A 187 -18.91 2.57 14.07
N TYR A 188 -18.13 1.88 13.29
CA TYR A 188 -17.57 0.59 13.65
C TYR A 188 -16.16 0.76 14.22
N LYS A 189 -15.88 0.03 15.30
CA LYS A 189 -14.56 -0.11 15.90
C LYS A 189 -14.32 -1.58 16.17
N ASP A 190 -13.26 -2.15 15.55
CA ASP A 190 -12.90 -3.56 15.71
C ASP A 190 -14.09 -4.52 15.46
N GLY A 191 -14.85 -4.25 14.41
CA GLY A 191 -16.02 -5.03 14.00
C GLY A 191 -17.30 -4.80 14.83
N LYS A 192 -17.28 -3.91 15.83
CA LYS A 192 -18.45 -3.61 16.65
C LYS A 192 -19.00 -2.22 16.33
N CYS A 193 -20.31 -2.11 16.11
CA CYS A 193 -20.96 -0.82 16.03
C CYS A 193 -20.98 -0.19 17.43
N ILE A 194 -20.26 0.92 17.60
CA ILE A 194 -20.12 1.62 18.88
C ILE A 194 -20.87 2.94 18.94
N LEU A 195 -21.34 3.43 17.78
CA LEU A 195 -22.17 4.63 17.70
C LEU A 195 -23.09 4.55 16.49
N GLU A 196 -24.30 5.00 16.68
CA GLU A 196 -25.32 5.28 15.68
C GLU A 196 -25.78 6.73 15.82
N SER A 197 -25.95 7.43 14.68
CA SER A 197 -26.29 8.86 14.72
C SER A 197 -27.06 9.32 13.52
N TYR A 198 -28.14 10.07 13.74
CA TYR A 198 -28.65 10.96 12.69
C TYR A 198 -27.67 12.10 12.42
N PHE A 199 -27.63 12.54 11.17
CA PHE A 199 -26.84 13.70 10.74
C PHE A 199 -27.61 14.58 9.73
N VAL A 200 -26.99 15.68 9.31
CA VAL A 200 -27.46 16.47 8.17
C VAL A 200 -26.32 16.61 7.17
N SER A 201 -26.49 16.08 5.96
CA SER A 201 -25.51 16.18 4.87
C SER A 201 -25.61 17.48 4.07
N GLY A 202 -24.79 17.59 3.06
CA GLY A 202 -24.81 18.68 2.08
C GLY A 202 -26.13 18.80 1.33
N ASN A 203 -26.48 20.03 0.92
CA ASN A 203 -27.73 20.32 0.21
C ASN A 203 -27.57 20.09 -1.31
N PRO A 204 -28.13 19.02 -1.88
CA PRO A 204 -28.02 18.75 -3.31
C PRO A 204 -28.76 19.77 -4.18
N ASN A 205 -29.84 20.38 -3.67
CA ASN A 205 -30.63 21.36 -4.40
C ASN A 205 -29.90 22.70 -4.61
N ARG A 206 -28.80 22.91 -3.83
CA ARG A 206 -27.91 24.09 -3.94
C ARG A 206 -26.54 23.74 -4.53
N GLY A 207 -26.37 22.54 -5.10
CA GLY A 207 -25.08 22.09 -5.64
C GLY A 207 -24.04 21.70 -4.58
N HIS A 208 -24.48 21.49 -3.35
CA HIS A 208 -23.62 21.14 -2.21
C HIS A 208 -23.78 19.69 -1.74
N ALA A 209 -24.07 18.78 -2.67
CA ALA A 209 -24.18 17.36 -2.31
C ALA A 209 -22.92 16.83 -1.65
N THR A 210 -23.05 16.07 -0.57
CA THR A 210 -21.92 15.32 0.00
C THR A 210 -21.44 14.29 -1.02
N PRO A 211 -20.13 14.24 -1.34
CA PRO A 211 -19.59 13.28 -2.31
C PRO A 211 -19.73 11.86 -1.79
N LYS A 212 -20.25 10.96 -2.63
CA LYS A 212 -20.26 9.52 -2.38
C LYS A 212 -18.88 8.94 -2.64
N GLY A 213 -18.55 7.82 -2.02
CA GLY A 213 -17.26 7.14 -2.21
C GLY A 213 -16.70 6.55 -0.94
N ILE A 214 -15.52 5.92 -1.06
CA ILE A 214 -14.71 5.50 0.09
C ILE A 214 -13.52 6.43 0.20
N TYR A 215 -13.37 7.07 1.35
CA TYR A 215 -12.34 8.08 1.63
C TYR A 215 -11.60 7.74 2.92
N GLY A 216 -10.34 8.12 3.02
CA GLY A 216 -9.61 8.09 4.28
C GLY A 216 -9.71 9.43 5.02
N LEU A 217 -9.88 9.42 6.33
CA LEU A 217 -9.75 10.66 7.10
C LEU A 217 -8.37 11.27 6.88
N THR A 218 -8.32 12.52 6.44
CA THR A 218 -7.06 13.21 6.14
C THR A 218 -6.29 13.54 7.42
N TYR A 219 -7.00 14.08 8.40
CA TYR A 219 -6.54 14.40 9.77
C TYR A 219 -7.73 14.59 10.69
N LYS A 220 -7.47 14.85 11.97
CA LYS A 220 -8.48 15.32 12.91
C LYS A 220 -7.92 16.47 13.74
N THR A 221 -8.75 17.46 14.04
CA THR A 221 -8.35 18.60 14.90
C THR A 221 -9.53 19.11 15.73
N ARG A 222 -9.21 19.78 16.82
CA ARG A 222 -10.18 20.46 17.68
C ARG A 222 -10.19 21.96 17.38
N ASP A 223 -11.31 22.60 17.72
CA ASP A 223 -11.49 24.06 17.71
C ASP A 223 -11.14 24.70 16.35
N ALA A 224 -11.65 24.08 15.26
CA ALA A 224 -11.44 24.55 13.91
C ALA A 224 -12.45 25.66 13.53
N MET A 225 -12.02 26.57 12.65
CA MET A 225 -12.89 27.52 11.97
C MET A 225 -13.10 27.02 10.54
N LEU A 226 -14.35 26.69 10.19
CA LEU A 226 -14.73 26.30 8.85
C LEU A 226 -15.27 27.49 8.10
N SER A 227 -14.50 28.02 7.15
CA SER A 227 -14.84 29.22 6.38
C SER A 227 -15.19 28.86 4.94
N GLY A 228 -16.17 29.53 4.39
CA GLY A 228 -16.60 29.41 3.01
C GLY A 228 -17.36 30.64 2.53
N GLN A 229 -17.87 30.61 1.30
CA GLN A 229 -18.59 31.73 0.76
C GLN A 229 -19.87 32.02 1.60
N GLY A 230 -19.84 33.12 2.35
CA GLY A 230 -20.96 33.59 3.16
C GLY A 230 -21.15 32.90 4.50
N TYR A 231 -20.15 32.16 5.01
CA TYR A 231 -20.21 31.61 6.36
C TYR A 231 -18.84 31.43 7.00
N ASP A 232 -18.83 31.58 8.32
CA ASP A 232 -17.77 31.15 9.24
C ASP A 232 -18.42 30.36 10.37
N SER A 233 -17.96 29.13 10.57
CA SER A 233 -18.53 28.23 11.58
C SER A 233 -17.43 27.65 12.45
N LYS A 234 -17.46 28.01 13.73
CA LYS A 234 -16.57 27.39 14.74
C LYS A 234 -17.10 26.02 15.11
N VAL A 235 -16.25 24.99 14.97
CA VAL A 235 -16.57 23.61 15.33
C VAL A 235 -15.54 23.10 16.34
N LYS A 236 -15.97 22.25 17.25
CA LYS A 236 -15.09 21.69 18.28
C LYS A 236 -14.34 20.46 17.77
N TYR A 237 -14.92 19.72 16.85
CA TYR A 237 -14.37 18.49 16.30
C TYR A 237 -14.42 18.55 14.78
N TRP A 238 -13.26 18.51 14.11
CA TRP A 238 -13.15 18.55 12.66
C TRP A 238 -12.39 17.34 12.15
N MET A 239 -12.99 16.59 11.23
CA MET A 239 -12.48 15.33 10.68
C MET A 239 -12.73 15.31 9.16
N PRO A 240 -11.88 15.98 8.34
CA PRO A 240 -12.02 16.00 6.88
C PRO A 240 -11.68 14.65 6.27
N PHE A 241 -12.45 14.25 5.24
CA PHE A 241 -12.21 13.02 4.49
C PHE A 241 -12.12 13.23 2.97
N ASN A 242 -12.69 14.31 2.43
CA ASN A 242 -12.57 14.67 1.02
C ASN A 242 -12.39 16.17 0.87
N ARG A 243 -11.14 16.61 0.66
CA ARG A 243 -10.78 18.05 0.59
C ARG A 243 -11.35 18.82 1.79
N ASN A 244 -12.31 19.75 1.54
CA ASN A 244 -12.97 20.55 2.58
C ASN A 244 -14.29 19.94 3.07
N VAL A 245 -14.58 18.69 2.74
CA VAL A 245 -15.72 17.96 3.25
C VAL A 245 -15.30 17.02 4.36
N GLY A 246 -15.98 17.08 5.49
CA GLY A 246 -15.64 16.28 6.67
C GLY A 246 -16.82 16.07 7.60
N LEU A 247 -16.54 15.32 8.66
CA LEU A 247 -17.43 15.09 9.79
C LEU A 247 -17.14 16.18 10.85
N HIS A 248 -18.17 16.81 11.39
CA HIS A 248 -18.01 17.80 12.46
C HIS A 248 -19.27 17.98 13.32
N ASP A 249 -19.12 18.52 14.51
CA ASP A 249 -20.23 18.92 15.35
C ASP A 249 -20.95 20.15 14.76
N ALA A 250 -22.25 20.20 14.99
CA ALA A 250 -23.10 21.32 14.58
C ALA A 250 -23.97 21.80 15.74
N PRO A 251 -23.42 22.52 16.72
CA PRO A 251 -24.13 22.94 17.92
C PRO A 251 -25.29 23.91 17.63
N TRP A 252 -25.31 24.54 16.46
CA TRP A 252 -26.39 25.43 15.99
C TRP A 252 -27.65 24.66 15.53
N ARG A 253 -27.58 23.32 15.36
CA ARG A 253 -28.71 22.49 14.95
C ARG A 253 -29.37 21.82 16.15
N LYS A 254 -30.71 21.87 16.21
CA LYS A 254 -31.51 21.19 17.23
C LYS A 254 -32.02 19.83 16.76
N THR A 255 -32.09 19.62 15.44
CA THR A 255 -32.63 18.41 14.80
C THR A 255 -31.72 17.92 13.71
N PHE A 256 -31.69 16.60 13.54
CA PHE A 256 -30.85 15.90 12.56
C PHE A 256 -31.68 14.80 11.87
N GLY A 257 -31.22 14.38 10.69
CA GLY A 257 -31.85 13.30 9.92
C GLY A 257 -32.98 13.75 8.99
N GLY A 258 -33.69 12.78 8.44
CA GLY A 258 -34.85 12.97 7.57
C GLY A 258 -34.55 13.77 6.31
N GLN A 259 -35.44 14.68 5.94
CA GLN A 259 -35.31 15.48 4.71
C GLN A 259 -34.68 16.88 4.91
N ILE A 260 -34.15 17.15 6.11
CA ILE A 260 -33.58 18.48 6.46
C ILE A 260 -32.51 18.90 5.45
N TYR A 261 -31.68 17.98 4.98
CA TYR A 261 -30.60 18.26 4.04
C TYR A 261 -31.05 18.87 2.71
N LYS A 262 -32.29 18.61 2.27
CA LYS A 262 -32.83 19.14 1.00
C LYS A 262 -33.14 20.62 1.05
N SER A 263 -33.51 21.16 2.20
CA SER A 263 -33.87 22.58 2.39
C SER A 263 -32.87 23.36 3.23
N ASN A 264 -32.31 22.73 4.27
CA ASN A 264 -31.38 23.32 5.24
C ASN A 264 -30.15 22.40 5.45
N GLY A 265 -29.59 21.88 4.35
CA GLY A 265 -28.36 21.07 4.35
C GLY A 265 -27.11 21.91 4.55
N SER A 266 -25.99 21.24 4.73
CA SER A 266 -24.66 21.84 4.79
C SER A 266 -24.12 22.20 3.40
N HIS A 267 -22.89 22.71 3.33
CA HIS A 267 -22.15 22.93 2.09
C HIS A 267 -21.35 21.68 1.64
N GLY A 268 -21.75 20.50 2.09
CA GLY A 268 -21.11 19.21 1.76
C GLY A 268 -20.73 18.37 2.98
N CYS A 269 -20.43 18.99 4.11
CA CYS A 269 -20.03 18.31 5.33
C CYS A 269 -21.16 17.50 5.99
N ILE A 270 -20.79 16.54 6.81
CA ILE A 270 -21.67 15.75 7.67
C ILE A 270 -21.78 16.46 9.03
N ASN A 271 -22.92 17.12 9.24
CA ASN A 271 -23.23 17.84 10.48
C ASN A 271 -23.78 16.88 11.53
N LEU A 272 -23.15 16.75 12.67
CA LEU A 272 -23.46 15.80 13.72
C LEU A 272 -23.89 16.49 15.02
N PRO A 273 -24.70 15.82 15.86
CA PRO A 273 -24.87 16.21 17.27
C PRO A 273 -23.48 16.28 17.95
N PRO A 274 -23.22 17.32 18.80
CA PRO A 274 -21.89 17.51 19.40
C PRO A 274 -21.35 16.30 20.17
N ALA A 275 -22.17 15.60 20.93
CA ALA A 275 -21.77 14.41 21.67
C ALA A 275 -21.34 13.26 20.73
N ASN A 276 -22.04 13.10 19.58
CA ASN A 276 -21.73 12.06 18.61
C ASN A 276 -20.46 12.38 17.81
N ALA A 277 -20.27 13.66 17.43
CA ALA A 277 -19.02 14.11 16.82
C ALA A 277 -17.82 13.89 17.76
N ALA A 278 -17.98 14.16 19.06
CA ALA A 278 -16.95 13.89 20.06
C ALA A 278 -16.59 12.40 20.10
N LYS A 279 -17.59 11.51 20.15
CA LYS A 279 -17.38 10.07 20.22
C LYS A 279 -16.70 9.54 18.96
N ILE A 280 -17.07 10.04 17.77
CA ILE A 280 -16.36 9.69 16.53
C ILE A 280 -14.91 10.15 16.62
N TYR A 281 -14.67 11.42 16.95
CA TYR A 281 -13.33 12.00 17.06
C TYR A 281 -12.39 11.20 17.97
N GLU A 282 -12.90 10.66 19.06
CA GLU A 282 -12.12 9.88 20.03
C GLU A 282 -11.76 8.47 19.52
N ASN A 283 -12.51 7.94 18.54
CA ASN A 283 -12.38 6.57 18.08
C ASN A 283 -11.84 6.41 16.65
N VAL A 284 -11.59 7.50 15.94
CA VAL A 284 -11.03 7.49 14.58
C VAL A 284 -9.68 8.18 14.56
N ASP A 285 -8.84 7.80 13.58
CA ASP A 285 -7.53 8.41 13.34
C ASP A 285 -7.38 8.75 11.85
N LYS A 286 -6.22 9.38 11.50
CA LYS A 286 -5.86 9.60 10.11
C LYS A 286 -5.95 8.26 9.35
N ASN A 287 -6.48 8.32 8.13
CA ASN A 287 -6.72 7.18 7.26
C ASN A 287 -7.83 6.20 7.72
N THR A 288 -8.58 6.50 8.79
CA THR A 288 -9.81 5.73 9.07
C THR A 288 -10.78 5.86 7.90
N PRO A 289 -11.30 4.74 7.35
CA PRO A 289 -12.22 4.77 6.21
C PRO A 289 -13.54 5.46 6.55
N VAL A 290 -14.02 6.29 5.62
CA VAL A 290 -15.36 6.89 5.61
C VAL A 290 -16.06 6.45 4.33
N ILE A 291 -17.06 5.59 4.47
CA ILE A 291 -17.81 4.96 3.38
C ILE A 291 -19.13 5.71 3.22
N VAL A 292 -19.28 6.47 2.13
CA VAL A 292 -20.42 7.37 1.86
C VAL A 292 -21.21 6.87 0.66
N TYR A 293 -22.52 6.63 0.83
CA TYR A 293 -23.39 6.13 -0.25
C TYR A 293 -24.81 6.72 -0.26
#